data_d4cc0d7160de34086eb19829bf853872
#
_entry.id   d4cc0d7160de34086eb19829bf853872
#
_cell.length_a   1.000
_cell.length_b   1.000
_cell.length_c   1.000
_cell.angle_alpha   90.00
_cell.angle_beta   90.00
_cell.angle_gamma   90.00
#
_symmetry.space_group_name_H-M   'P 1'
#
loop_
_entity.id
_entity.type
_entity.pdbx_description
1 polymer ?
#
loop_
_entity_poly.entity_id
_entity_poly.type
_entity_poly.pdbx_seq_one_letter_code
_entity_poly.pdbx_strand_id
1 'polypeptide(L)'
;MAVLLLSISYSPVFAEETDDTGWVTENSNTYYTVNGKRVKGWRKIDKKYYYFDTNYILQKNKIVDSKKKGYYYVDRSGVRVTAPEIKYAVSFVMKNSSPKDSRSKRLRDCFEALCKYQYYRGWLDNDISAVSISAYAKYMFQNHRGNCYRYASSLAYIARVLGYDSRVVAGGVTAYAYNNLSPHGWCEVKTENTWKMCDCSMQNAHRDRNLFLVTRKAYPFRLRCDKAFTMNIKGGKVTWK
;
A
#
# COMPACT_ATOMS: atom_id res chain seq x y z
N MET A 1 33.90 28.82 75.29
CA MET A 1 32.84 28.27 74.43
C MET A 1 33.11 28.65 72.99
N ALA A 2 33.54 27.74 72.15
CA ALA A 2 33.82 27.97 70.73
C ALA A 2 32.61 27.44 69.94
N VAL A 3 31.96 28.34 69.15
CA VAL A 3 30.85 27.98 68.29
C VAL A 3 31.43 27.57 66.96
N LEU A 4 31.24 26.31 66.57
CA LEU A 4 31.65 25.74 65.27
C LEU A 4 30.53 26.04 64.26
N LEU A 5 30.76 26.96 63.31
CA LEU A 5 29.86 27.18 62.20
C LEU A 5 30.13 26.13 61.08
N LEU A 6 29.24 25.16 60.91
CA LEU A 6 29.24 24.27 59.74
C LEU A 6 28.65 25.02 58.57
N SER A 7 29.45 25.30 57.56
CA SER A 7 29.02 25.78 56.24
C SER A 7 28.58 24.61 55.39
N ILE A 8 27.28 24.47 55.13
CA ILE A 8 26.71 23.50 54.16
C ILE A 8 26.84 24.14 52.77
N SER A 9 27.79 23.64 51.96
CA SER A 9 27.91 23.99 50.58
C SER A 9 26.91 23.19 49.74
N TYR A 10 25.86 23.87 49.22
CA TYR A 10 24.99 23.29 48.22
C TYR A 10 25.71 23.39 46.85
N SER A 11 26.12 22.24 46.31
CA SER A 11 26.49 22.11 44.91
C SER A 11 25.18 21.99 44.10
N PRO A 12 24.94 22.85 43.08
CA PRO A 12 23.81 22.68 42.20
C PRO A 12 24.04 21.37 41.41
N VAL A 13 23.17 20.40 41.60
CA VAL A 13 23.07 19.23 40.72
C VAL A 13 22.49 19.74 39.41
N PHE A 14 23.35 20.00 38.45
CA PHE A 14 22.94 20.14 37.06
C PHE A 14 22.40 18.78 36.64
N ALA A 15 21.08 18.69 36.43
CA ALA A 15 20.51 17.55 35.73
C ALA A 15 21.17 17.51 34.36
N GLU A 16 21.94 16.44 34.08
CA GLU A 16 22.40 16.13 32.74
C GLU A 16 21.15 16.10 31.84
N GLU A 17 21.01 17.05 30.91
CA GLU A 17 20.05 16.95 29.83
C GLU A 17 20.45 15.72 29.01
N THR A 18 19.88 14.57 29.33
CA THR A 18 20.00 13.38 28.50
C THR A 18 19.37 13.76 27.17
N ASP A 19 20.18 13.76 26.11
CA ASP A 19 19.72 13.97 24.73
C ASP A 19 18.83 12.78 24.33
N ASP A 20 17.59 12.81 24.82
CA ASP A 20 16.61 11.74 24.69
C ASP A 20 15.97 11.82 23.29
N THR A 21 16.84 11.81 22.27
CA THR A 21 16.47 11.84 20.86
C THR A 21 16.51 10.41 20.32
N GLY A 22 15.35 9.89 19.86
CA GLY A 22 15.31 8.55 19.32
C GLY A 22 13.92 7.96 19.16
N TRP A 23 13.90 6.70 18.74
CA TRP A 23 12.70 5.90 18.61
C TRP A 23 12.27 5.34 19.96
N VAL A 24 10.98 5.51 20.30
CA VAL A 24 10.36 5.01 21.52
C VAL A 24 9.16 4.14 21.17
N THR A 25 9.02 2.98 21.81
CA THR A 25 7.84 2.10 21.65
C THR A 25 7.19 1.89 23.01
N GLU A 26 5.92 2.28 23.12
CA GLU A 26 5.11 2.14 24.31
C GLU A 26 3.71 1.65 23.93
N ASN A 27 3.17 0.68 24.67
CA ASN A 27 1.82 0.15 24.43
C ASN A 27 1.52 -0.17 22.96
N SER A 28 2.47 -0.80 22.26
CA SER A 28 2.40 -1.13 20.83
C SER A 28 2.42 0.07 19.86
N ASN A 29 2.52 1.29 20.37
CA ASN A 29 2.67 2.50 19.58
C ASN A 29 4.14 2.88 19.44
N THR A 30 4.50 3.42 18.29
CA THR A 30 5.87 3.89 18.01
C THR A 30 5.85 5.41 17.90
N TYR A 31 6.79 6.05 18.60
CA TYR A 31 7.00 7.49 18.65
C TYR A 31 8.43 7.83 18.21
N TYR A 32 8.71 9.09 18.01
CA TYR A 32 10.07 9.61 17.91
C TYR A 32 10.19 10.85 18.78
N THR A 33 11.25 10.92 19.56
CA THR A 33 11.55 12.07 20.43
C THR A 33 12.70 12.87 19.88
N VAL A 34 12.70 14.16 20.18
CA VAL A 34 13.83 15.08 19.96
C VAL A 34 13.94 15.90 21.23
N ASN A 35 15.08 15.84 21.92
CA ASN A 35 15.30 16.46 23.22
C ASN A 35 14.15 16.13 24.20
N GLY A 36 13.83 14.84 24.35
CA GLY A 36 12.77 14.33 25.22
C GLY A 36 11.34 14.62 24.77
N LYS A 37 11.09 15.39 23.71
CA LYS A 37 9.75 15.77 23.24
C LYS A 37 9.30 14.96 22.04
N ARG A 38 8.11 14.34 22.10
CA ARG A 38 7.51 13.61 20.97
C ARG A 38 7.21 14.52 19.80
N VAL A 39 7.48 14.05 18.58
CA VAL A 39 7.26 14.81 17.35
C VAL A 39 5.92 14.44 16.69
N LYS A 40 5.34 15.39 15.92
CA LYS A 40 4.14 15.19 15.09
C LYS A 40 4.34 15.69 13.68
N GLY A 41 3.49 15.22 12.76
CA GLY A 41 3.56 15.55 11.34
C GLY A 41 4.72 14.85 10.64
N TRP A 42 5.13 15.36 9.49
CA TRP A 42 6.25 14.78 8.74
C TRP A 42 7.59 15.09 9.41
N ARG A 43 8.41 14.05 9.56
CA ARG A 43 9.79 14.13 10.03
C ARG A 43 10.72 13.37 9.10
N LYS A 44 11.89 13.96 8.87
CA LYS A 44 13.01 13.28 8.18
C LYS A 44 13.95 12.71 9.23
N ILE A 45 14.07 11.39 9.28
CA ILE A 45 14.91 10.64 10.21
C ILE A 45 15.74 9.69 9.34
N ASP A 46 17.05 9.69 9.48
CA ASP A 46 17.99 8.84 8.72
C ASP A 46 17.69 8.84 7.19
N LYS A 47 17.57 10.02 6.61
CA LYS A 47 17.28 10.25 5.18
C LYS A 47 15.91 9.75 4.71
N LYS A 48 15.04 9.20 5.58
CA LYS A 48 13.69 8.74 5.29
C LYS A 48 12.65 9.66 5.89
N TYR A 49 11.44 9.71 5.30
CA TYR A 49 10.33 10.52 5.80
C TYR A 49 9.30 9.61 6.49
N TYR A 50 8.88 10.04 7.69
CA TYR A 50 7.90 9.39 8.54
C TYR A 50 6.79 10.37 8.89
N TYR A 51 5.58 9.87 9.13
CA TYR A 51 4.45 10.70 9.55
C TYR A 51 3.93 10.26 10.91
N PHE A 52 3.86 11.21 11.83
CA PHE A 52 3.29 11.04 13.16
C PHE A 52 1.97 11.80 13.23
N ASP A 53 0.93 11.19 13.76
CA ASP A 53 -0.39 11.81 13.88
C ASP A 53 -0.46 12.87 15.00
N THR A 54 -1.66 13.37 15.29
CA THR A 54 -1.89 14.35 16.36
C THR A 54 -1.61 13.81 17.75
N ASN A 55 -1.64 12.49 17.93
CA ASN A 55 -1.28 11.76 19.15
C ASN A 55 0.19 11.35 19.17
N TYR A 56 1.00 11.89 18.24
CA TYR A 56 2.44 11.59 18.07
C TYR A 56 2.74 10.15 17.64
N ILE A 57 1.74 9.37 17.23
CA ILE A 57 1.90 7.95 16.86
C ILE A 57 2.35 7.83 15.40
N LEU A 58 3.40 7.04 15.17
CA LEU A 58 3.88 6.72 13.82
C LEU A 58 2.80 6.03 13.01
N GLN A 59 2.45 6.59 11.88
CA GLN A 59 1.50 6.01 10.96
C GLN A 59 2.19 4.97 10.06
N LYS A 60 1.56 3.79 9.88
CA LYS A 60 2.11 2.64 9.17
C LYS A 60 1.07 2.03 8.22
N ASN A 61 1.52 1.53 7.06
CA ASN A 61 0.74 0.76 6.09
C ASN A 61 -0.60 1.40 5.68
N LYS A 62 -0.59 2.71 5.39
CA LYS A 62 -1.80 3.47 5.04
C LYS A 62 -1.49 4.73 4.24
N ILE A 63 -2.52 5.30 3.64
CA ILE A 63 -2.48 6.66 3.08
C ILE A 63 -2.61 7.66 4.23
N VAL A 64 -1.72 8.64 4.27
CA VAL A 64 -1.74 9.77 5.22
C VAL A 64 -2.02 11.08 4.48
N ASP A 65 -2.86 11.92 5.09
CA ASP A 65 -3.14 13.27 4.62
C ASP A 65 -2.18 14.25 5.28
N SER A 66 -1.36 14.91 4.49
CA SER A 66 -0.44 15.93 4.99
C SER A 66 -1.08 17.31 5.15
N LYS A 67 -2.40 17.45 4.90
CA LYS A 67 -3.20 18.69 4.92
C LYS A 67 -2.66 19.83 4.02
N LYS A 68 -1.35 19.96 3.85
CA LYS A 68 -0.71 21.01 3.04
C LYS A 68 -0.04 20.50 1.75
N LYS A 69 0.35 19.22 1.70
CA LYS A 69 1.20 18.67 0.64
C LYS A 69 0.55 17.49 -0.12
N GLY A 70 -0.73 17.18 0.17
CA GLY A 70 -1.47 16.08 -0.45
C GLY A 70 -1.33 14.75 0.29
N TYR A 71 -1.69 13.67 -0.39
CA TYR A 71 -1.78 12.33 0.16
C TYR A 71 -0.55 11.51 -0.17
N TYR A 72 -0.05 10.75 0.81
CA TYR A 72 1.13 9.89 0.65
C TYR A 72 0.90 8.53 1.30
N TYR A 73 1.40 7.48 0.69
CA TYR A 73 1.44 6.18 1.33
C TYR A 73 2.71 6.03 2.16
N VAL A 74 2.55 5.52 3.38
CA VAL A 74 3.63 5.06 4.26
C VAL A 74 3.58 3.54 4.37
N ASP A 75 4.74 2.89 4.26
CA ASP A 75 4.84 1.42 4.31
C ASP A 75 4.65 0.87 5.74
N ARG A 76 4.81 -0.44 5.92
CA ARG A 76 4.68 -1.11 7.22
C ARG A 76 5.72 -0.67 8.25
N SER A 77 6.85 -0.14 7.81
CA SER A 77 7.85 0.48 8.69
C SER A 77 7.60 1.97 8.93
N GLY A 78 6.54 2.54 8.36
CA GLY A 78 6.18 3.95 8.47
C GLY A 78 6.92 4.85 7.48
N VAL A 79 7.76 4.29 6.60
CA VAL A 79 8.53 5.07 5.63
C VAL A 79 7.65 5.52 4.46
N ARG A 80 7.73 6.81 4.10
CA ARG A 80 7.06 7.34 2.91
C ARG A 80 7.59 6.69 1.64
N VAL A 81 6.69 6.14 0.84
CA VAL A 81 7.01 5.53 -0.44
C VAL A 81 6.86 6.56 -1.55
N THR A 82 7.89 6.71 -2.38
CA THR A 82 7.94 7.74 -3.44
C THR A 82 7.88 7.17 -4.86
N ALA A 83 7.79 5.85 -5.01
CA ALA A 83 7.64 5.18 -6.29
C ALA A 83 6.47 5.77 -7.09
N PRO A 84 6.63 6.07 -8.39
CA PRO A 84 5.59 6.70 -9.21
C PRO A 84 4.27 5.93 -9.19
N GLU A 85 4.32 4.60 -9.27
CA GLU A 85 3.15 3.72 -9.28
C GLU A 85 2.34 3.85 -7.98
N ILE A 86 3.03 3.97 -6.84
CA ILE A 86 2.40 4.22 -5.53
C ILE A 86 1.71 5.58 -5.52
N LYS A 87 2.33 6.63 -6.09
CA LYS A 87 1.70 7.95 -6.17
C LYS A 87 0.44 7.92 -7.03
N TYR A 88 0.49 7.24 -8.19
CA TYR A 88 -0.68 7.05 -9.04
C TYR A 88 -1.79 6.26 -8.33
N ALA A 89 -1.45 5.18 -7.64
CA ALA A 89 -2.42 4.40 -6.87
C ALA A 89 -3.06 5.21 -5.75
N VAL A 90 -2.28 6.02 -5.01
CA VAL A 90 -2.80 6.94 -4.00
C VAL A 90 -3.78 7.95 -4.61
N SER A 91 -3.39 8.60 -5.72
CA SER A 91 -4.26 9.56 -6.43
C SER A 91 -5.55 8.90 -6.91
N PHE A 92 -5.46 7.67 -7.46
CA PHE A 92 -6.61 6.91 -7.91
C PHE A 92 -7.56 6.59 -6.75
N VAL A 93 -7.05 6.10 -5.62
CA VAL A 93 -7.82 5.78 -4.42
C VAL A 93 -8.53 7.02 -3.88
N MET A 94 -7.83 8.13 -3.78
CA MET A 94 -8.40 9.39 -3.25
C MET A 94 -9.45 10.00 -4.17
N LYS A 95 -9.35 9.77 -5.48
CA LYS A 95 -10.34 10.23 -6.47
C LYS A 95 -11.60 9.36 -6.48
N ASN A 96 -11.47 8.06 -6.25
CA ASN A 96 -12.54 7.09 -6.50
C ASN A 96 -13.15 6.47 -5.24
N SER A 97 -12.71 6.88 -4.03
CA SER A 97 -13.25 6.38 -2.76
C SER A 97 -13.19 7.43 -1.66
N SER A 98 -14.10 7.35 -0.70
CA SER A 98 -14.11 8.26 0.45
C SER A 98 -13.12 7.82 1.52
N PRO A 99 -12.28 8.73 2.07
CA PRO A 99 -11.45 8.43 3.24
C PRO A 99 -12.22 8.02 4.49
N LYS A 100 -13.53 8.36 4.56
CA LYS A 100 -14.41 8.01 5.68
C LYS A 100 -14.93 6.58 5.61
N ASP A 101 -14.86 5.95 4.43
CA ASP A 101 -15.35 4.58 4.24
C ASP A 101 -14.38 3.54 4.78
N SER A 102 -14.91 2.35 5.07
CA SER A 102 -14.10 1.20 5.44
C SER A 102 -13.09 0.85 4.33
N ARG A 103 -11.97 0.26 4.71
CA ARG A 103 -10.95 -0.19 3.76
C ARG A 103 -11.51 -1.11 2.68
N SER A 104 -12.44 -1.99 3.04
CA SER A 104 -13.09 -2.93 2.12
C SER A 104 -13.98 -2.20 1.11
N LYS A 105 -14.80 -1.24 1.58
CA LYS A 105 -15.62 -0.44 0.68
C LYS A 105 -14.77 0.38 -0.29
N ARG A 106 -13.70 1.01 0.19
CA ARG A 106 -12.76 1.74 -0.66
C ARG A 106 -12.12 0.87 -1.74
N LEU A 107 -11.78 -0.38 -1.41
CA LEU A 107 -11.24 -1.33 -2.39
C LEU A 107 -12.29 -1.68 -3.44
N ARG A 108 -13.56 -1.88 -3.06
CA ARG A 108 -14.66 -2.13 -3.99
C ARG A 108 -14.89 -0.93 -4.91
N ASP A 109 -15.01 0.27 -4.37
CA ASP A 109 -15.21 1.49 -5.16
C ASP A 109 -14.09 1.69 -6.19
N CYS A 110 -12.84 1.42 -5.78
CA CYS A 110 -11.69 1.48 -6.68
C CYS A 110 -11.69 0.36 -7.72
N PHE A 111 -12.11 -0.85 -7.35
CA PHE A 111 -12.28 -1.97 -8.30
C PHE A 111 -13.31 -1.60 -9.38
N GLU A 112 -14.48 -1.12 -8.99
CA GLU A 112 -15.54 -0.71 -9.90
C GLU A 112 -15.13 0.46 -10.81
N ALA A 113 -14.39 1.43 -10.25
CA ALA A 113 -13.83 2.53 -11.03
C ALA A 113 -12.80 2.06 -12.05
N LEU A 114 -11.94 1.11 -11.66
CA LEU A 114 -10.94 0.55 -12.57
C LEU A 114 -11.58 -0.28 -13.69
N CYS A 115 -12.66 -1.02 -13.40
CA CYS A 115 -13.43 -1.78 -14.40
C CYS A 115 -14.03 -0.91 -15.51
N LYS A 116 -14.21 0.40 -15.27
CA LYS A 116 -14.72 1.35 -16.29
C LYS A 116 -13.66 1.75 -17.31
N TYR A 117 -12.39 1.44 -17.08
CA TYR A 117 -11.34 1.73 -18.05
C TYR A 117 -11.50 0.86 -19.30
N GLN A 118 -11.01 1.35 -20.44
CA GLN A 118 -11.14 0.65 -21.70
C GLN A 118 -10.23 -0.59 -21.74
N TYR A 119 -10.81 -1.76 -22.08
CA TYR A 119 -9.98 -2.92 -22.41
C TYR A 119 -9.29 -2.67 -23.75
N TYR A 120 -7.96 -2.77 -23.75
CA TYR A 120 -7.13 -2.57 -24.93
C TYR A 120 -6.06 -3.64 -24.99
N ARG A 121 -6.16 -4.51 -25.98
CA ARG A 121 -5.25 -5.64 -26.14
C ARG A 121 -3.83 -5.19 -26.45
N GLY A 122 -3.65 -4.18 -27.34
CA GLY A 122 -2.37 -3.64 -27.72
C GLY A 122 -1.41 -4.69 -28.31
N TRP A 123 -0.16 -4.32 -28.44
CA TRP A 123 0.94 -5.29 -28.62
C TRP A 123 1.11 -6.01 -27.29
N LEU A 124 0.74 -7.29 -27.27
CA LEU A 124 0.85 -8.11 -26.06
C LEU A 124 2.29 -8.55 -25.90
N ASP A 125 2.92 -8.04 -24.85
CA ASP A 125 3.88 -8.87 -24.14
C ASP A 125 3.04 -10.01 -23.56
N ASN A 126 3.09 -11.18 -24.16
CA ASN A 126 2.34 -12.36 -23.71
C ASN A 126 2.86 -12.90 -22.38
N ASP A 127 3.86 -12.27 -21.79
CA ASP A 127 4.44 -12.64 -20.51
C ASP A 127 4.48 -11.44 -19.56
N ILE A 128 4.25 -11.72 -18.30
CA ILE A 128 4.42 -10.78 -17.20
C ILE A 128 5.57 -11.24 -16.32
N SER A 129 6.41 -10.31 -15.94
CA SER A 129 7.56 -10.53 -15.07
C SER A 129 7.56 -9.54 -13.91
N ALA A 130 8.34 -9.80 -12.89
CA ALA A 130 8.49 -8.90 -11.75
C ALA A 130 8.89 -7.46 -12.15
N VAL A 131 9.63 -7.29 -13.24
CA VAL A 131 10.08 -5.98 -13.73
C VAL A 131 9.01 -5.24 -14.53
N SER A 132 8.11 -5.96 -15.24
CA SER A 132 7.07 -5.35 -16.08
C SER A 132 5.86 -4.84 -15.28
N ILE A 133 5.58 -5.38 -14.11
CA ILE A 133 4.38 -5.06 -13.32
C ILE A 133 4.27 -3.55 -13.02
N SER A 134 5.38 -2.93 -12.62
CA SER A 134 5.41 -1.50 -12.33
C SER A 134 5.10 -0.65 -13.56
N ALA A 135 5.67 -0.99 -14.70
CA ALA A 135 5.41 -0.30 -15.97
C ALA A 135 3.95 -0.49 -16.43
N TYR A 136 3.38 -1.68 -16.26
CA TYR A 136 1.99 -1.97 -16.58
C TYR A 136 1.01 -1.16 -15.73
N ALA A 137 1.23 -1.09 -14.41
CA ALA A 137 0.41 -0.27 -13.53
C ALA A 137 0.50 1.21 -13.90
N LYS A 138 1.71 1.73 -14.11
CA LYS A 138 1.93 3.12 -14.52
C LYS A 138 1.19 3.44 -15.82
N TYR A 139 1.33 2.58 -16.84
CA TYR A 139 0.65 2.76 -18.11
C TYR A 139 -0.87 2.85 -17.95
N MET A 140 -1.47 1.93 -17.17
CA MET A 140 -2.92 1.88 -16.94
C MET A 140 -3.44 3.15 -16.26
N PHE A 141 -2.75 3.63 -15.23
CA PHE A 141 -3.11 4.87 -14.54
C PHE A 141 -3.01 6.11 -15.43
N GLN A 142 -2.04 6.14 -16.34
CA GLN A 142 -1.81 7.28 -17.24
C GLN A 142 -2.76 7.30 -18.45
N ASN A 143 -3.04 6.13 -19.02
CA ASN A 143 -3.74 6.02 -20.30
C ASN A 143 -5.21 5.57 -20.17
N HIS A 144 -5.65 5.15 -18.97
CA HIS A 144 -7.01 4.69 -18.67
C HIS A 144 -7.48 3.54 -19.58
N ARG A 145 -6.54 2.75 -20.08
CA ARG A 145 -6.79 1.58 -20.94
C ARG A 145 -5.67 0.55 -20.82
N GLY A 146 -6.00 -0.72 -21.01
CA GLY A 146 -4.99 -1.77 -20.98
C GLY A 146 -5.58 -3.17 -21.08
N ASN A 147 -4.69 -4.16 -21.11
CA ASN A 147 -5.02 -5.57 -21.11
C ASN A 147 -5.15 -6.11 -19.65
N CYS A 148 -5.45 -7.41 -19.51
CA CYS A 148 -5.63 -8.08 -18.22
C CYS A 148 -4.44 -7.87 -17.27
N TYR A 149 -3.20 -7.91 -17.74
CA TYR A 149 -1.99 -7.70 -16.92
C TYR A 149 -1.91 -6.28 -16.37
N ARG A 150 -2.32 -5.26 -17.15
CA ARG A 150 -2.33 -3.87 -16.73
C ARG A 150 -3.42 -3.61 -15.68
N TYR A 151 -4.61 -4.20 -15.84
CA TYR A 151 -5.66 -4.19 -14.82
C TYR A 151 -5.18 -4.83 -13.52
N ALA A 152 -4.62 -6.05 -13.59
CA ALA A 152 -4.13 -6.79 -12.43
C ALA A 152 -3.04 -6.02 -11.68
N SER A 153 -2.07 -5.48 -12.42
CA SER A 153 -0.97 -4.69 -11.84
C SER A 153 -1.48 -3.44 -11.12
N SER A 154 -2.37 -2.68 -11.75
CA SER A 154 -2.92 -1.45 -11.15
C SER A 154 -3.73 -1.75 -9.89
N LEU A 155 -4.58 -2.80 -9.91
CA LEU A 155 -5.36 -3.18 -8.75
C LEU A 155 -4.48 -3.65 -7.59
N ALA A 156 -3.36 -4.33 -7.87
CA ALA A 156 -2.42 -4.74 -6.84
C ALA A 156 -1.79 -3.52 -6.12
N TYR A 157 -1.45 -2.46 -6.83
CA TYR A 157 -1.01 -1.20 -6.24
C TYR A 157 -2.11 -0.49 -5.45
N ILE A 158 -3.35 -0.45 -5.97
CA ILE A 158 -4.53 0.10 -5.29
C ILE A 158 -4.76 -0.64 -3.95
N ALA A 159 -4.79 -1.97 -3.97
CA ALA A 159 -4.96 -2.77 -2.76
C ALA A 159 -3.83 -2.53 -1.75
N ARG A 160 -2.58 -2.42 -2.22
CA ARG A 160 -1.44 -2.16 -1.34
C ARG A 160 -1.54 -0.82 -0.63
N VAL A 161 -1.87 0.27 -1.30
CA VAL A 161 -1.97 1.59 -0.64
C VAL A 161 -3.17 1.69 0.30
N LEU A 162 -4.16 0.82 0.13
CA LEU A 162 -5.25 0.59 1.08
C LEU A 162 -4.85 -0.32 2.26
N GLY A 163 -3.59 -0.79 2.30
CA GLY A 163 -3.04 -1.56 3.41
C GLY A 163 -3.21 -3.07 3.31
N TYR A 164 -3.65 -3.60 2.16
CA TYR A 164 -3.73 -5.04 1.90
C TYR A 164 -2.38 -5.61 1.42
N ASP A 165 -2.17 -6.89 1.64
CA ASP A 165 -1.24 -7.66 0.84
C ASP A 165 -1.87 -7.96 -0.51
N SER A 166 -1.09 -7.82 -1.57
CA SER A 166 -1.55 -8.01 -2.93
C SER A 166 -0.50 -8.72 -3.77
N ARG A 167 -0.99 -9.46 -4.78
CA ARG A 167 -0.13 -10.10 -5.78
C ARG A 167 -0.78 -10.06 -7.15
N VAL A 168 0.03 -10.07 -8.17
CA VAL A 168 -0.37 -10.24 -9.55
C VAL A 168 -0.16 -11.71 -9.91
N VAL A 169 -1.17 -12.31 -10.50
CA VAL A 169 -1.11 -13.71 -10.92
C VAL A 169 -1.27 -13.77 -12.43
N ALA A 170 -0.46 -14.61 -13.06
CA ALA A 170 -0.53 -14.92 -14.48
C ALA A 170 -0.82 -16.40 -14.68
N GLY A 171 -1.59 -16.69 -15.72
CA GLY A 171 -1.98 -18.05 -16.05
C GLY A 171 -2.89 -18.11 -17.27
N GLY A 172 -3.92 -18.92 -17.22
CA GLY A 172 -4.91 -19.05 -18.28
C GLY A 172 -6.33 -19.06 -17.74
N VAL A 173 -7.27 -18.56 -18.55
CA VAL A 173 -8.71 -18.56 -18.27
C VAL A 173 -9.52 -18.89 -19.52
N THR A 174 -10.68 -19.54 -19.35
CA THR A 174 -11.65 -19.73 -20.44
C THR A 174 -12.48 -18.44 -20.60
N ALA A 175 -11.88 -17.40 -21.20
CA ALA A 175 -12.54 -16.09 -21.39
C ALA A 175 -13.68 -16.15 -22.42
N TYR A 176 -13.60 -17.07 -23.37
CA TYR A 176 -14.59 -17.31 -24.40
C TYR A 176 -15.14 -18.71 -24.20
N ALA A 177 -16.37 -18.98 -24.58
CA ALA A 177 -17.15 -20.21 -24.33
C ALA A 177 -16.50 -21.51 -24.86
N TYR A 178 -15.23 -21.49 -25.24
CA TYR A 178 -14.50 -22.61 -25.78
C TYR A 178 -13.54 -23.19 -24.74
N ASN A 179 -13.35 -24.50 -24.79
CA ASN A 179 -12.59 -25.28 -23.81
C ASN A 179 -11.10 -24.90 -23.63
N ASN A 180 -10.59 -23.95 -24.39
CA ASN A 180 -9.18 -23.58 -24.40
C ASN A 180 -8.91 -22.43 -23.42
N LEU A 181 -7.85 -22.58 -22.63
CA LEU A 181 -7.34 -21.54 -21.77
C LEU A 181 -6.58 -20.48 -22.58
N SER A 182 -7.05 -19.24 -22.52
CA SER A 182 -6.30 -18.07 -23.06
C SER A 182 -5.39 -17.49 -21.98
N PRO A 183 -4.20 -16.97 -22.34
CA PRO A 183 -3.32 -16.26 -21.42
C PRO A 183 -4.07 -15.13 -20.69
N HIS A 184 -3.95 -15.07 -19.36
CA HIS A 184 -4.69 -14.14 -18.54
C HIS A 184 -3.93 -13.74 -17.28
N GLY A 185 -4.23 -12.54 -16.77
CA GLY A 185 -3.70 -12.03 -15.51
C GLY A 185 -4.80 -11.42 -14.63
N TRP A 186 -4.69 -11.66 -13.33
CA TRP A 186 -5.61 -11.12 -12.33
C TRP A 186 -4.87 -10.68 -11.07
N CYS A 187 -5.52 -9.87 -10.26
CA CYS A 187 -5.01 -9.48 -8.95
C CYS A 187 -5.56 -10.40 -7.88
N GLU A 188 -4.75 -10.74 -6.89
CA GLU A 188 -5.24 -11.34 -5.65
C GLU A 188 -4.88 -10.45 -4.47
N VAL A 189 -5.85 -10.33 -3.55
CA VAL A 189 -5.78 -9.52 -2.34
C VAL A 189 -5.94 -10.44 -1.13
N LYS A 190 -5.09 -10.29 -0.13
CA LYS A 190 -5.16 -11.09 1.09
C LYS A 190 -6.16 -10.48 2.06
N THR A 191 -7.25 -11.19 2.33
CA THR A 191 -8.27 -10.85 3.33
C THR A 191 -8.41 -12.01 4.30
N GLU A 192 -8.51 -11.74 5.60
CA GLU A 192 -8.72 -12.78 6.61
C GLU A 192 -7.74 -13.97 6.48
N ASN A 193 -6.47 -13.67 6.20
CA ASN A 193 -5.40 -14.63 5.91
C ASN A 193 -5.58 -15.49 4.65
N THR A 194 -6.59 -15.21 3.83
CA THR A 194 -6.89 -15.94 2.58
C THR A 194 -6.69 -15.04 1.36
N TRP A 195 -6.12 -15.59 0.29
CA TRP A 195 -6.03 -14.89 -0.99
C TRP A 195 -7.37 -14.96 -1.73
N LYS A 196 -7.89 -13.80 -2.12
CA LYS A 196 -9.13 -13.64 -2.89
C LYS A 196 -8.82 -12.98 -4.23
N MET A 197 -9.42 -13.47 -5.30
CA MET A 197 -9.27 -12.92 -6.64
C MET A 197 -10.09 -11.66 -6.81
N CYS A 198 -9.53 -10.73 -7.57
CA CYS A 198 -10.21 -9.56 -8.10
C CYS A 198 -9.82 -9.45 -9.58
N ASP A 199 -10.77 -9.63 -10.46
CA ASP A 199 -10.53 -9.66 -11.90
C ASP A 199 -11.29 -8.56 -12.64
N CYS A 200 -10.69 -7.38 -12.72
CA CYS A 200 -11.31 -6.21 -13.36
C CYS A 200 -11.56 -6.41 -14.85
N SER A 201 -10.66 -7.07 -15.58
CA SER A 201 -10.81 -7.22 -17.03
C SER A 201 -11.94 -8.15 -17.40
N MET A 202 -12.08 -9.28 -16.66
CA MET A 202 -13.22 -10.18 -16.83
C MET A 202 -14.51 -9.58 -16.28
N GLN A 203 -14.47 -8.82 -15.17
CA GLN A 203 -15.63 -8.09 -14.66
C GLN A 203 -16.17 -7.09 -15.70
N ASN A 204 -15.28 -6.41 -16.40
CA ASN A 204 -15.69 -5.49 -17.47
C ASN A 204 -16.38 -6.23 -18.64
N ALA A 205 -15.90 -7.43 -18.98
CA ALA A 205 -16.47 -8.26 -20.04
C ALA A 205 -17.77 -9.00 -19.60
N HIS A 206 -17.89 -9.32 -18.30
CA HIS A 206 -18.98 -10.11 -17.73
C HIS A 206 -19.63 -9.38 -16.55
N ARG A 207 -20.43 -8.34 -16.87
CA ARG A 207 -21.03 -7.41 -15.88
C ARG A 207 -22.10 -8.07 -15.00
N ASP A 208 -22.64 -9.20 -15.42
CA ASP A 208 -23.61 -10.03 -14.69
C ASP A 208 -22.96 -10.90 -13.61
N ARG A 209 -21.64 -10.98 -13.57
CA ARG A 209 -20.89 -11.77 -12.61
C ARG A 209 -20.33 -10.90 -11.47
N ASN A 210 -20.01 -11.53 -10.35
CA ASN A 210 -19.23 -10.89 -9.29
C ASN A 210 -17.82 -11.51 -9.27
N LEU A 211 -16.83 -10.74 -9.70
CA LEU A 211 -15.43 -11.16 -9.77
C LEU A 211 -14.54 -10.36 -8.80
N PHE A 212 -15.16 -9.81 -7.76
CA PHE A 212 -14.49 -9.08 -6.69
C PHE A 212 -14.39 -9.92 -5.41
N LEU A 213 -13.18 -10.14 -4.91
CA LEU A 213 -12.86 -10.90 -3.70
C LEU A 213 -13.47 -12.33 -3.70
N VAL A 214 -13.43 -12.99 -4.83
CA VAL A 214 -13.88 -14.39 -4.97
C VAL A 214 -12.73 -15.36 -4.71
N THR A 215 -13.02 -16.57 -4.23
CA THR A 215 -12.02 -17.63 -4.17
C THR A 215 -11.75 -18.19 -5.55
N ARG A 216 -10.58 -18.78 -5.79
CA ARG A 216 -10.30 -19.45 -7.07
C ARG A 216 -11.32 -20.57 -7.36
N LYS A 217 -11.81 -21.27 -6.30
CA LYS A 217 -12.82 -22.30 -6.43
C LYS A 217 -14.19 -21.75 -6.87
N ALA A 218 -14.53 -20.54 -6.41
CA ALA A 218 -15.81 -19.89 -6.75
C ALA A 218 -15.73 -19.04 -8.02
N TYR A 219 -14.56 -18.95 -8.66
CA TYR A 219 -14.42 -18.21 -9.90
C TYR A 219 -15.16 -18.95 -11.03
N PRO A 220 -16.05 -18.27 -11.80
CA PRO A 220 -17.00 -18.94 -12.68
C PRO A 220 -16.41 -19.48 -13.99
N PHE A 221 -15.11 -19.28 -14.23
CA PHE A 221 -14.41 -19.74 -15.41
C PHE A 221 -13.31 -20.73 -15.03
N ARG A 222 -12.96 -21.64 -15.95
CA ARG A 222 -11.80 -22.53 -15.73
C ARG A 222 -10.53 -21.68 -15.63
N LEU A 223 -9.69 -22.03 -14.67
CA LEU A 223 -8.53 -21.23 -14.28
C LEU A 223 -7.28 -22.13 -14.17
N ARG A 224 -6.17 -21.66 -14.69
CA ARG A 224 -4.83 -22.19 -14.43
C ARG A 224 -3.95 -21.07 -13.92
N CYS A 225 -3.24 -21.31 -12.83
CA CYS A 225 -2.29 -20.36 -12.26
C CYS A 225 -0.87 -20.87 -12.58
N ASP A 226 -0.10 -20.06 -13.32
CA ASP A 226 1.25 -20.43 -13.72
C ASP A 226 2.31 -19.70 -12.87
N LYS A 227 2.12 -18.39 -12.62
CA LYS A 227 3.05 -17.56 -11.85
C LYS A 227 2.27 -16.63 -10.91
N ALA A 228 2.86 -16.29 -9.76
CA ALA A 228 2.31 -15.30 -8.84
C ALA A 228 3.43 -14.40 -8.34
N PHE A 229 3.24 -13.09 -8.46
CA PHE A 229 4.20 -12.07 -8.01
C PHE A 229 3.62 -11.30 -6.84
N THR A 230 4.18 -11.47 -5.66
CA THR A 230 3.73 -10.79 -4.44
C THR A 230 4.48 -9.47 -4.27
N MET A 231 3.72 -8.39 -4.02
CA MET A 231 4.30 -7.09 -3.73
C MET A 231 4.89 -7.04 -2.33
N ASN A 232 6.14 -6.64 -2.24
CA ASN A 232 6.80 -6.32 -0.99
C ASN A 232 7.26 -4.85 -1.01
N ILE A 233 7.02 -4.13 0.10
CA ILE A 233 7.53 -2.76 0.29
C ILE A 233 8.27 -2.72 1.62
N LYS A 234 9.57 -2.43 1.54
CA LYS A 234 10.43 -2.32 2.72
C LYS A 234 11.31 -1.08 2.61
N GLY A 235 11.28 -0.23 3.65
CA GLY A 235 12.06 1.00 3.72
C GLY A 235 11.78 1.96 2.55
N GLY A 236 10.54 2.01 2.07
CA GLY A 236 10.12 2.85 0.95
C GLY A 236 10.38 2.27 -0.45
N LYS A 237 11.02 1.11 -0.57
CA LYS A 237 11.35 0.46 -1.87
C LYS A 237 10.34 -0.65 -2.19
N VAL A 238 9.76 -0.60 -3.39
CA VAL A 238 8.82 -1.60 -3.94
C VAL A 238 9.59 -2.70 -4.66
N THR A 239 9.24 -3.95 -4.42
CA THR A 239 9.78 -5.13 -5.11
C THR A 239 8.67 -6.15 -5.33
N TRP A 240 8.85 -7.00 -6.34
CA TRP A 240 7.96 -8.11 -6.69
C TRP A 240 8.73 -9.43 -6.63
N LYS A 241 8.15 -10.43 -5.96
CA LYS A 241 8.74 -11.77 -5.81
C LYS A 241 7.72 -12.83 -6.12
#